data_669010c7c800c00995dd5bcfa190405b
#
_entry.id   669010c7c800c00995dd5bcfa190405b
#
_cell.length_a   1.000
_cell.length_b   1.000
_cell.length_c   1.000
_cell.angle_alpha   90.00
_cell.angle_beta   90.00
_cell.angle_gamma   90.00
#
_symmetry.space_group_name_H-M   'P 1'
#
loop_
_entity.id
_entity.type
_entity.pdbx_description
1 polymer ?
#
loop_
_entity_poly.entity_id
_entity_poly.type
_entity_poly.pdbx_seq_one_letter_code
_entity_poly.pdbx_strand_id
1 'polypeptide(L)'
;VFRDIPFVKQEAAAFIYSHIHDENKCCFVAQNEQGMVGAILGMYAPVFFGLELHAHEETLYCLPDERGTHAGSALMKAFVEWAEENDCKRVWTGSNTGINTYAYVQVVQNLGFEHSGQVYYRDGRSNKKSE
;
A
#
# COMPACT_ATOMS: atom_id res chain seq x y z
N VAL A 1 -10.93 -8.02 -5.89
CA VAL A 1 -9.84 -8.88 -6.33
C VAL A 1 -9.52 -9.94 -5.28
N PHE A 2 -9.54 -9.57 -4.01
CA PHE A 2 -9.18 -10.48 -2.93
C PHE A 2 -10.37 -11.01 -2.15
N ARG A 3 -11.56 -10.82 -2.66
CA ARG A 3 -12.78 -11.09 -1.92
C ARG A 3 -12.95 -12.57 -1.58
N ASP A 4 -12.43 -13.45 -2.41
CA ASP A 4 -12.57 -14.89 -2.24
C ASP A 4 -11.39 -15.53 -1.51
N ILE A 5 -10.46 -14.73 -0.99
CA ILE A 5 -9.31 -15.25 -0.27
C ILE A 5 -9.62 -15.28 1.22
N PRO A 6 -9.48 -16.43 1.87
CA PRO A 6 -9.77 -16.52 3.30
C PRO A 6 -8.86 -15.61 4.12
N PHE A 7 -9.43 -14.87 5.04
CA PHE A 7 -8.67 -14.00 5.93
C PHE A 7 -8.19 -14.79 7.15
N VAL A 8 -6.88 -14.78 7.40
CA VAL A 8 -6.29 -15.47 8.54
C VAL A 8 -5.74 -14.40 9.49
N LYS A 9 -6.42 -14.21 10.61
CA LYS A 9 -6.13 -13.11 11.53
C LYS A 9 -4.70 -13.14 12.05
N GLN A 10 -4.18 -14.31 12.39
CA GLN A 10 -2.81 -14.40 12.91
C GLN A 10 -1.78 -14.00 11.88
N GLU A 11 -2.02 -14.34 10.61
CA GLU A 11 -1.10 -13.95 9.54
C GLU A 11 -1.13 -12.45 9.31
N ALA A 12 -2.31 -11.86 9.31
CA ALA A 12 -2.44 -10.41 9.17
C ALA A 12 -1.78 -9.69 10.33
N ALA A 13 -1.97 -10.18 11.56
CA ALA A 13 -1.37 -9.56 12.73
C ALA A 13 0.15 -9.63 12.69
N ALA A 14 0.70 -10.77 12.25
CA ALA A 14 2.14 -10.92 12.15
C ALA A 14 2.73 -9.96 11.10
N PHE A 15 2.04 -9.79 9.98
CA PHE A 15 2.46 -8.87 8.95
C PHE A 15 2.52 -7.43 9.48
N ILE A 16 1.46 -7.00 10.17
CA ILE A 16 1.41 -5.66 10.75
C ILE A 16 2.49 -5.49 11.80
N TYR A 17 2.67 -6.50 12.66
CA TYR A 17 3.68 -6.46 13.71
C TYR A 17 5.07 -6.22 13.12
N SER A 18 5.42 -6.92 12.04
CA SER A 18 6.73 -6.72 11.42
C SER A 18 6.90 -5.31 10.90
N HIS A 19 5.82 -4.67 10.43
CA HIS A 19 5.89 -3.30 9.92
C HIS A 19 6.03 -2.27 11.03
N ILE A 20 5.71 -2.63 12.25
CA ILE A 20 5.91 -1.74 13.39
C ILE A 20 7.32 -1.85 13.94
N HIS A 21 7.93 -3.03 13.87
CA HIS A 21 9.17 -3.31 14.58
C HIS A 21 10.41 -3.42 13.70
N ASP A 22 10.28 -3.71 12.42
CA ASP A 22 11.47 -3.83 11.56
C ASP A 22 11.95 -2.46 11.13
N GLU A 23 13.27 -2.27 11.11
CA GLU A 23 13.86 -0.97 10.81
C GLU A 23 13.57 -0.46 9.40
N ASN A 24 13.43 -1.37 8.45
CA ASN A 24 13.21 -0.99 7.05
C ASN A 24 11.74 -0.99 6.67
N LYS A 25 10.85 -0.98 7.66
CA LYS A 25 9.41 -1.01 7.41
C LYS A 25 8.72 0.10 8.19
N CYS A 26 7.53 0.46 7.75
CA CYS A 26 6.75 1.49 8.42
C CYS A 26 5.29 1.11 8.48
N CYS A 27 4.62 1.67 9.47
CA CYS A 27 3.18 1.57 9.63
C CYS A 27 2.69 2.93 10.13
N PHE A 28 1.93 3.63 9.31
CA PHE A 28 1.30 4.89 9.72
C PHE A 28 -0.19 4.68 9.77
N VAL A 29 -0.83 5.30 10.77
CA VAL A 29 -2.27 5.19 10.93
C VAL A 29 -2.89 6.58 10.91
N ALA A 30 -4.12 6.65 10.40
CA ALA A 30 -4.93 7.86 10.46
C ALA A 30 -6.01 7.65 11.49
N GLN A 31 -6.25 8.67 12.31
CA GLN A 31 -7.23 8.62 13.38
C GLN A 31 -8.12 9.84 13.35
N ASN A 32 -9.35 9.66 13.80
CA ASN A 32 -10.24 10.76 14.11
C ASN A 32 -10.86 10.53 15.48
N GLU A 33 -11.90 11.28 15.82
CA GLU A 33 -12.51 11.17 17.16
C GLU A 33 -13.09 9.78 17.45
N GLN A 34 -13.46 9.05 16.40
CA GLN A 34 -14.01 7.70 16.56
C GLN A 34 -12.94 6.62 16.58
N GLY A 35 -11.68 6.98 16.37
CA GLY A 35 -10.58 6.02 16.42
C GLY A 35 -9.83 5.92 15.12
N MET A 36 -9.23 4.76 14.85
CA MET A 36 -8.43 4.53 13.66
C MET A 36 -9.31 4.39 12.44
N VAL A 37 -9.02 5.17 11.39
CA VAL A 37 -9.83 5.17 10.17
C VAL A 37 -9.03 4.71 8.95
N GLY A 38 -7.74 4.52 9.07
CA GLY A 38 -6.93 4.03 7.95
C GLY A 38 -5.52 3.72 8.37
N ALA A 39 -4.79 3.07 7.48
CA ALA A 39 -3.40 2.72 7.72
C ALA A 39 -2.67 2.54 6.39
N ILE A 40 -1.36 2.80 6.40
CA ILE A 40 -0.49 2.47 5.29
C ILE A 40 0.72 1.72 5.83
N LEU A 41 1.09 0.65 5.15
CA LEU A 41 2.25 -0.16 5.49
C LEU A 41 3.18 -0.18 4.29
N GLY A 42 4.47 -0.03 4.56
CA GLY A 42 5.46 -0.03 3.50
C GLY A 42 6.81 -0.53 3.98
N MET A 43 7.73 -0.65 3.05
CA MET A 43 9.08 -1.11 3.35
C MET A 43 10.05 -0.50 2.35
N TYR A 44 11.34 -0.53 2.66
CA TYR A 44 12.35 -0.21 1.66
C TYR A 44 13.41 -1.29 1.63
N ALA A 45 14.05 -1.41 0.48
CA ALA A 45 15.12 -2.37 0.27
C ALA A 45 15.95 -1.89 -0.91
N PRO A 46 17.19 -2.39 -1.04
CA PRO A 46 17.96 -2.13 -2.25
C PRO A 46 17.24 -2.74 -3.46
N VAL A 47 17.34 -2.05 -4.59
CA VAL A 47 16.86 -2.63 -5.85
C VAL A 47 17.64 -3.92 -6.11
N PHE A 48 16.97 -4.93 -6.72
CA PHE A 48 17.54 -6.29 -6.72
C PHE A 48 18.89 -6.39 -7.44
N PHE A 49 19.22 -5.45 -8.29
CA PHE A 49 20.49 -5.50 -9.04
C PHE A 49 21.47 -4.41 -8.60
N GLY A 50 21.27 -3.77 -7.45
CA GLY A 50 22.14 -2.67 -7.04
C GLY A 50 22.00 -2.31 -5.58
N LEU A 51 22.47 -1.11 -5.24
CA LEU A 51 22.47 -0.63 -3.85
C LEU A 51 21.49 0.50 -3.61
N GLU A 52 20.87 1.01 -4.66
CA GLU A 52 19.93 2.10 -4.54
C GLU A 52 18.69 1.65 -3.78
N LEU A 53 18.28 2.41 -2.76
CA LEU A 53 17.13 2.05 -1.94
C LEU A 53 15.83 2.50 -2.60
N HIS A 54 14.89 1.60 -2.66
CA HIS A 54 13.53 1.88 -3.14
C HIS A 54 12.52 1.55 -2.07
N ALA A 55 11.54 2.42 -1.90
CA ALA A 55 10.44 2.19 -0.98
C ALA A 55 9.23 1.67 -1.74
N HIS A 56 8.51 0.77 -1.12
CA HIS A 56 7.33 0.14 -1.70
C HIS A 56 6.17 0.23 -0.73
N GLU A 57 5.08 0.80 -1.20
CA GLU A 57 3.84 0.76 -0.43
C GLU A 57 3.24 -0.63 -0.61
N GLU A 58 2.96 -1.30 0.50
CA GLU A 58 2.44 -2.66 0.46
C GLU A 58 0.95 -2.73 0.71
N THR A 59 0.43 -1.82 1.53
CA THR A 59 -1.00 -1.81 1.84
C THR A 59 -1.40 -0.39 2.21
N LEU A 60 -2.49 0.08 1.61
CA LEU A 60 -3.14 1.32 2.00
C LEU A 60 -4.63 1.03 2.13
N TYR A 61 -5.17 1.26 3.31
CA TYR A 61 -6.57 1.02 3.57
C TYR A 61 -7.19 2.16 4.36
N CYS A 62 -8.38 2.57 3.95
CA CYS A 62 -9.21 3.50 4.71
C CYS A 62 -10.58 2.88 4.87
N LEU A 63 -11.22 3.13 6.01
CA LEU A 63 -12.59 2.69 6.21
C LEU A 63 -13.48 3.27 5.11
N PRO A 64 -14.53 2.53 4.68
CA PRO A 64 -15.37 2.99 3.57
C PRO A 64 -15.91 4.41 3.74
N ASP A 65 -16.31 4.79 4.95
CA ASP A 65 -16.86 6.11 5.21
C ASP A 65 -15.81 7.21 5.14
N GLU A 66 -14.54 6.86 5.19
CA GLU A 66 -13.43 7.81 5.15
C GLU A 66 -12.76 7.88 3.79
N ARG A 67 -13.20 7.08 2.85
CA ARG A 67 -12.68 7.13 1.49
C ARG A 67 -13.18 8.39 0.82
N GLY A 68 -12.27 9.09 0.13
CA GLY A 68 -12.60 10.39 -0.45
C GLY A 68 -12.38 11.54 0.49
N THR A 69 -11.97 11.27 1.73
CA THR A 69 -11.54 12.31 2.66
C THR A 69 -10.04 12.50 2.57
N HIS A 70 -9.47 13.23 3.52
CA HIS A 70 -8.03 13.50 3.54
C HIS A 70 -7.19 12.32 4.08
N ALA A 71 -7.81 11.28 4.60
CA ALA A 71 -7.08 10.22 5.29
C ALA A 71 -6.10 9.51 4.35
N GLY A 72 -6.56 9.08 3.18
CA GLY A 72 -5.70 8.38 2.24
C GLY A 72 -4.55 9.25 1.74
N SER A 73 -4.85 10.51 1.46
CA SER A 73 -3.83 11.46 1.02
C SER A 73 -2.79 11.70 2.10
N ALA A 74 -3.22 11.87 3.34
CA ALA A 74 -2.32 12.10 4.46
C ALA A 74 -1.43 10.88 4.70
N LEU A 75 -1.99 9.69 4.60
CA LEU A 75 -1.21 8.46 4.79
C LEU A 75 -0.16 8.30 3.69
N MET A 76 -0.53 8.53 2.45
CA MET A 76 0.43 8.43 1.35
C MET A 76 1.53 9.47 1.48
N LYS A 77 1.18 10.69 1.90
CA LYS A 77 2.17 11.73 2.12
C LYS A 77 3.14 11.35 3.22
N ALA A 78 2.64 10.79 4.32
CA ALA A 78 3.51 10.33 5.41
C ALA A 78 4.47 9.25 4.93
N PHE A 79 3.99 8.35 4.10
CA PHE A 79 4.82 7.29 3.55
C PHE A 79 5.92 7.86 2.65
N VAL A 80 5.58 8.80 1.78
CA VAL A 80 6.57 9.42 0.89
C VAL A 80 7.63 10.15 1.72
N GLU A 81 7.22 10.89 2.75
CA GLU A 81 8.17 11.61 3.60
C GLU A 81 9.09 10.65 4.34
N TRP A 82 8.55 9.52 4.81
CA TRP A 82 9.36 8.50 5.46
C TRP A 82 10.40 7.92 4.49
N ALA A 83 9.99 7.67 3.25
CA ALA A 83 10.91 7.16 2.24
C ALA A 83 12.04 8.15 1.97
N GLU A 84 11.70 9.44 1.88
CA GLU A 84 12.70 10.47 1.65
C GLU A 84 13.66 10.59 2.82
N GLU A 85 13.18 10.49 4.05
CA GLU A 85 13.99 10.53 5.24
C GLU A 85 14.97 9.36 5.32
N ASN A 86 14.65 8.27 4.65
CA ASN A 86 15.52 7.10 4.60
C ASN A 86 16.33 7.01 3.32
N ASP A 87 16.44 8.13 2.60
CA ASP A 87 17.26 8.25 1.39
C ASP A 87 16.87 7.32 0.27
N CYS A 88 15.58 6.99 0.19
CA CYS A 88 15.07 6.18 -0.91
C CYS A 88 15.05 7.01 -2.19
N LYS A 89 15.58 6.46 -3.27
CA LYS A 89 15.65 7.14 -4.55
C LYS A 89 14.35 7.05 -5.33
N ARG A 90 13.56 6.03 -5.07
CA ARG A 90 12.25 5.87 -5.70
C ARG A 90 11.24 5.38 -4.70
N VAL A 91 10.00 5.75 -4.93
CA VAL A 91 8.86 5.32 -4.13
C VAL A 91 7.85 4.70 -5.08
N TRP A 92 7.47 3.47 -4.79
CA TRP A 92 6.56 2.72 -5.64
C TRP A 92 5.23 2.52 -4.93
N THR A 93 4.15 2.69 -5.68
CA THR A 93 2.81 2.40 -5.19
C THR A 93 1.99 1.84 -6.34
N GLY A 94 0.93 1.12 -6.02
CA GLY A 94 0.05 0.58 -7.03
C GLY A 94 -1.32 0.30 -6.44
N SER A 95 -2.31 0.23 -7.31
CA SER A 95 -3.67 -0.11 -6.90
C SER A 95 -4.11 -1.32 -7.68
N ASN A 96 -4.38 -2.40 -6.97
CA ASN A 96 -4.83 -3.63 -7.60
C ASN A 96 -6.12 -4.17 -6.99
N THR A 97 -6.79 -3.38 -6.15
CA THR A 97 -8.04 -3.80 -5.54
C THR A 97 -9.25 -3.44 -6.38
N GLY A 98 -9.11 -2.48 -7.28
CA GLY A 98 -10.22 -1.99 -8.08
C GLY A 98 -11.17 -1.07 -7.32
N ILE A 99 -10.84 -0.71 -6.08
CA ILE A 99 -11.70 0.12 -5.25
C ILE A 99 -11.24 1.57 -5.37
N ASN A 100 -12.18 2.43 -5.80
CA ASN A 100 -11.98 3.89 -5.84
C ASN A 100 -10.70 4.30 -6.58
N THR A 101 -10.47 3.70 -7.73
CA THR A 101 -9.23 3.87 -8.49
C THR A 101 -9.02 5.32 -8.91
N TYR A 102 -10.09 6.03 -9.26
CA TYR A 102 -9.96 7.42 -9.69
C TYR A 102 -9.41 8.31 -8.57
N ALA A 103 -9.94 8.17 -7.37
CA ALA A 103 -9.47 8.94 -6.22
C ALA A 103 -8.01 8.63 -5.92
N TYR A 104 -7.62 7.37 -6.01
CA TYR A 104 -6.25 6.96 -5.80
C TYR A 104 -5.31 7.64 -6.80
N VAL A 105 -5.69 7.65 -8.08
CA VAL A 105 -4.88 8.28 -9.12
C VAL A 105 -4.68 9.76 -8.84
N GLN A 106 -5.73 10.46 -8.38
CA GLN A 106 -5.61 11.87 -8.03
C GLN A 106 -4.60 12.08 -6.90
N VAL A 107 -4.67 11.26 -5.87
CA VAL A 107 -3.76 11.38 -4.74
C VAL A 107 -2.30 11.20 -5.18
N VAL A 108 -2.01 10.15 -5.93
CA VAL A 108 -0.62 9.87 -6.29
C VAL A 108 -0.09 10.89 -7.29
N GLN A 109 -0.90 11.36 -8.22
CA GLN A 109 -0.46 12.39 -9.15
C GLN A 109 -0.15 13.70 -8.44
N ASN A 110 -0.95 14.06 -7.44
CA ASN A 110 -0.71 15.27 -6.65
C ASN A 110 0.58 15.18 -5.85
N LEU A 111 1.05 13.97 -5.55
CA LEU A 111 2.30 13.76 -4.83
C LEU A 111 3.49 13.53 -5.76
N GLY A 112 3.30 13.69 -7.06
CA GLY A 112 4.40 13.61 -8.01
C GLY A 112 4.69 12.22 -8.56
N PHE A 113 3.83 11.26 -8.31
CA PHE A 113 3.99 9.92 -8.90
C PHE A 113 3.65 9.95 -10.38
N GLU A 114 4.36 9.15 -11.15
CA GLU A 114 4.12 8.99 -12.58
C GLU A 114 3.72 7.56 -12.86
N HIS A 115 2.85 7.38 -13.83
CA HIS A 115 2.41 6.04 -14.22
C HIS A 115 3.60 5.27 -14.80
N SER A 116 3.85 4.07 -14.27
CA SER A 116 5.00 3.27 -14.68
C SER A 116 4.61 1.98 -15.37
N GLY A 117 3.43 1.44 -15.07
CA GLY A 117 3.03 0.17 -15.64
C GLY A 117 1.70 -0.29 -15.11
N GLN A 118 1.38 -1.54 -15.35
CA GLN A 118 0.11 -2.12 -14.98
C GLN A 118 0.33 -3.43 -14.25
N VAL A 119 -0.66 -3.82 -13.44
CA VAL A 119 -0.63 -5.07 -12.71
C VAL A 119 -1.77 -5.94 -13.20
N TYR A 120 -1.46 -7.19 -13.48
CA TYR A 120 -2.45 -8.17 -13.93
C TYR A 120 -2.37 -9.38 -13.00
N TYR A 121 -3.49 -10.06 -12.84
CA TYR A 121 -3.46 -11.32 -12.10
C TYR A 121 -4.23 -12.37 -12.89
N ARG A 122 -3.92 -13.61 -12.58
CA ARG A 122 -4.59 -14.76 -13.14
C ARG A 122 -4.59 -15.84 -12.08
N ASP A 123 -5.70 -16.55 -11.95
CA ASP A 123 -5.74 -17.67 -11.04
C ASP A 123 -4.71 -18.72 -11.46
N GLY A 124 -4.03 -19.30 -10.48
CA GLY A 124 -2.95 -20.21 -10.76
C GLY A 124 -3.36 -21.38 -11.62
N ARG A 125 -4.48 -22.01 -11.26
CA ARG A 125 -5.05 -23.04 -12.09
C ARG A 125 -6.43 -22.58 -12.56
N SER A 126 -6.64 -22.56 -13.87
CA SER A 126 -7.90 -22.11 -14.41
C SER A 126 -9.00 -23.10 -14.08
N ASN A 127 -10.07 -22.60 -13.49
CA ASN A 127 -11.26 -23.41 -13.24
C ASN A 127 -12.14 -23.48 -14.45
N LYS A 128 -11.86 -22.68 -15.42
CA LYS A 128 -12.71 -22.62 -16.59
C LYS A 128 -12.49 -23.75 -17.53
N LYS A 129 -11.37 -24.36 -17.43
CA LYS A 129 -11.09 -25.40 -18.34
C LYS A 129 -11.99 -26.56 -18.18
N SER A 130 -12.71 -26.60 -17.14
CA SER A 130 -13.61 -27.72 -16.95
C SER A 130 -14.75 -27.71 -17.95
N GLU A 131 -14.89 -26.66 -18.61
CA GLU A 131 -15.91 -26.62 -19.60
C GLU A 131 -15.50 -27.24 -20.88
#